data_bd47c01860e1e2925a2cfab4a50cd837
#
_entry.id   bd47c01860e1e2925a2cfab4a50cd837
#
_cell.length_a   1.000
_cell.length_b   1.000
_cell.length_c   1.000
_cell.angle_alpha   90.00
_cell.angle_beta   90.00
_cell.angle_gamma   90.00
#
_symmetry.space_group_name_H-M   'P 1'
#
loop_
_entity.id
_entity.type
_entity.pdbx_description
1 polymer ?
#
loop_
_entity_poly.entity_id
_entity_poly.type
_entity_poly.pdbx_seq_one_letter_code
_entity_poly.pdbx_strand_id
1 'polypeptide(L)'
;MIINLVTNYMPDVVIPNDYFFENYGITNDEIIAKCGIKQRRRTLPNENTNSMAIEAVKKALHIMPLPINEIDLIIGATYTPYDTVGTLAHAVQKHFEITKAKCFTIDSACSSFVNAIEIVDSFFFNKKASKALVVMSENNSAYNDDSDKNSGFLWGDGAAAVVLSNERYSDEDIEVIDINTTGLGTIGKSIDGVFLKPGNGGLKMPFGKDVFQYACTYMIKETEQILHKNDIPISQLNYLIPHQANVRIIDYVARKLNLENSQILTNIERFGNTGSASTAIVLADNWGKFKKNDTIVISVFGGGYSSG
;
A
#
# COMPACT_ATOMS: atom_id res chain seq x y z
N MET A 1 11.82 9.14 13.43
CA MET A 1 10.91 9.66 12.38
C MET A 1 9.46 9.48 12.84
N ILE A 2 8.59 10.43 12.53
CA ILE A 2 7.20 10.45 12.97
C ILE A 2 6.27 10.46 11.76
N ILE A 3 5.27 9.60 11.73
CA ILE A 3 4.12 9.74 10.84
C ILE A 3 3.13 10.67 11.54
N ASN A 4 2.91 11.85 10.95
CA ASN A 4 2.06 12.89 11.55
C ASN A 4 0.62 12.85 11.02
N LEU A 5 0.41 12.27 9.84
CA LEU A 5 -0.91 12.16 9.24
C LEU A 5 -0.92 11.11 8.14
N VAL A 6 -2.03 10.40 8.03
CA VAL A 6 -2.33 9.54 6.87
C VAL A 6 -3.74 9.81 6.39
N THR A 7 -3.90 9.97 5.07
CA THR A 7 -5.20 10.12 4.40
C THR A 7 -5.30 9.18 3.22
N ASN A 8 -6.51 8.91 2.78
CA ASN A 8 -6.73 8.09 1.58
C ASN A 8 -7.75 8.72 0.63
N TYR A 9 -7.71 8.28 -0.61
CA TYR A 9 -8.73 8.52 -1.61
C TYR A 9 -9.15 7.20 -2.26
N MET A 10 -10.45 6.95 -2.28
CA MET A 10 -11.04 5.81 -2.97
C MET A 10 -12.00 6.35 -4.03
N PRO A 11 -11.89 5.91 -5.29
CA PRO A 11 -12.84 6.27 -6.34
C PRO A 11 -14.28 5.90 -5.97
N ASP A 12 -15.25 6.62 -6.50
CA ASP A 12 -16.67 6.43 -6.14
C ASP A 12 -17.30 5.20 -6.79
N VAL A 13 -16.79 4.75 -7.94
CA VAL A 13 -17.37 3.62 -8.68
C VAL A 13 -17.12 2.31 -7.92
N VAL A 14 -18.20 1.67 -7.50
CA VAL A 14 -18.18 0.36 -6.83
C VAL A 14 -18.41 -0.74 -7.86
N ILE A 15 -17.51 -1.71 -7.93
CA ILE A 15 -17.63 -2.92 -8.76
C ILE A 15 -17.86 -4.13 -7.83
N PRO A 16 -19.10 -4.61 -7.69
CA PRO A 16 -19.41 -5.82 -6.93
C PRO A 16 -19.00 -7.08 -7.69
N ASN A 17 -19.03 -8.23 -7.02
CA ASN A 17 -18.69 -9.51 -7.66
C ASN A 17 -19.68 -9.91 -8.75
N ASP A 18 -20.94 -9.46 -8.68
CA ASP A 18 -21.97 -9.71 -9.71
C ASP A 18 -21.55 -9.19 -11.09
N TYR A 19 -20.81 -8.09 -11.14
CA TYR A 19 -20.22 -7.59 -12.39
C TYR A 19 -19.38 -8.66 -13.12
N PHE A 20 -18.59 -9.45 -12.38
CA PHE A 20 -17.75 -10.49 -12.97
C PHE A 20 -18.56 -11.72 -13.40
N PHE A 21 -19.66 -11.99 -12.72
CA PHE A 21 -20.58 -13.04 -13.15
C PHE A 21 -21.32 -12.66 -14.44
N GLU A 22 -21.88 -11.47 -14.48
CA GLU A 22 -22.65 -10.98 -15.63
C GLU A 22 -21.81 -10.85 -16.92
N ASN A 23 -20.55 -10.42 -16.80
CA ASN A 23 -19.71 -10.15 -17.94
C ASN A 23 -18.75 -11.30 -18.31
N TYR A 24 -18.34 -12.14 -17.35
CA TYR A 24 -17.27 -13.13 -17.56
C TYR A 24 -17.60 -14.52 -16.99
N GLY A 25 -18.76 -14.71 -16.39
CA GLY A 25 -19.19 -15.98 -15.81
C GLY A 25 -18.39 -16.43 -14.59
N ILE A 26 -17.72 -15.49 -13.89
CA ILE A 26 -16.97 -15.76 -12.65
C ILE A 26 -17.90 -15.47 -11.47
N THR A 27 -18.30 -16.51 -10.74
CA THR A 27 -19.31 -16.39 -9.67
C THR A 27 -18.78 -15.69 -8.43
N ASN A 28 -19.67 -15.07 -7.66
CA ASN A 28 -19.36 -14.50 -6.33
C ASN A 28 -18.68 -15.53 -5.43
N ASP A 29 -19.19 -16.76 -5.39
CA ASP A 29 -18.66 -17.81 -4.52
C ASP A 29 -17.24 -18.22 -4.90
N GLU A 30 -16.92 -18.24 -6.20
CA GLU A 30 -15.56 -18.48 -6.68
C GLU A 30 -14.61 -17.36 -6.24
N ILE A 31 -15.01 -16.08 -6.34
CA ILE A 31 -14.19 -14.93 -5.93
C ILE A 31 -13.98 -14.95 -4.41
N ILE A 32 -15.06 -15.11 -3.63
CA ILE A 32 -14.98 -15.19 -2.17
C ILE A 32 -14.08 -16.37 -1.75
N ALA A 33 -14.26 -17.54 -2.33
CA ALA A 33 -13.44 -18.72 -2.03
C ALA A 33 -11.95 -18.51 -2.38
N LYS A 34 -11.65 -17.76 -3.44
CA LYS A 34 -10.27 -17.51 -3.88
C LYS A 34 -9.57 -16.43 -3.06
N CYS A 35 -10.23 -15.31 -2.76
CA CYS A 35 -9.57 -14.13 -2.19
C CYS A 35 -10.35 -13.36 -1.12
N GLY A 36 -11.63 -13.66 -0.89
CA GLY A 36 -12.46 -13.00 0.11
C GLY A 36 -12.96 -11.60 -0.28
N ILE A 37 -12.69 -11.11 -1.50
CA ILE A 37 -13.09 -9.78 -1.97
C ILE A 37 -14.59 -9.80 -2.31
N LYS A 38 -15.35 -8.84 -1.78
CA LYS A 38 -16.78 -8.65 -2.05
C LYS A 38 -17.03 -7.60 -3.13
N GLN A 39 -16.20 -6.56 -3.13
CA GLN A 39 -16.23 -5.47 -4.10
C GLN A 39 -14.87 -4.79 -4.21
N ARG A 40 -14.71 -3.94 -5.23
CA ARG A 40 -13.54 -3.07 -5.38
C ARG A 40 -13.98 -1.70 -5.90
N ARG A 41 -13.05 -0.75 -5.88
CA ARG A 41 -13.27 0.57 -6.43
C ARG A 41 -12.58 0.70 -7.78
N ARG A 42 -13.16 1.52 -8.67
CA ARG A 42 -12.56 1.87 -9.96
C ARG A 42 -12.68 3.35 -10.24
N THR A 43 -11.68 3.86 -10.92
CA THR A 43 -11.65 5.23 -11.42
C THR A 43 -12.78 5.52 -12.41
N LEU A 44 -13.25 6.75 -12.39
CA LEU A 44 -14.02 7.34 -13.49
C LEU A 44 -13.11 7.60 -14.70
N PRO A 45 -13.66 7.79 -15.93
CA PRO A 45 -12.85 8.01 -17.14
C PRO A 45 -11.92 9.24 -17.08
N ASN A 46 -12.20 10.22 -16.22
CA ASN A 46 -11.40 11.42 -16.00
C ASN A 46 -10.44 11.31 -14.81
N GLU A 47 -10.42 10.19 -14.14
CA GLU A 47 -9.50 9.91 -13.04
C GLU A 47 -8.33 9.04 -13.52
N ASN A 48 -7.22 9.14 -12.84
CA ASN A 48 -6.01 8.37 -13.08
C ASN A 48 -5.12 8.34 -11.82
N THR A 49 -4.00 7.66 -11.88
CA THR A 49 -3.04 7.55 -10.78
C THR A 49 -2.67 8.91 -10.18
N ASN A 50 -2.41 9.92 -11.02
CA ASN A 50 -2.02 11.25 -10.55
C ASN A 50 -3.18 12.00 -9.88
N SER A 51 -4.39 11.94 -10.47
CA SER A 51 -5.56 12.63 -9.92
C SER A 51 -5.99 12.05 -8.58
N MET A 52 -5.98 10.72 -8.41
CA MET A 52 -6.29 10.08 -7.13
C MET A 52 -5.30 10.48 -6.03
N ALA A 53 -4.01 10.54 -6.35
CA ALA A 53 -2.97 11.01 -5.44
C ALA A 53 -3.23 12.45 -4.98
N ILE A 54 -3.57 13.34 -5.91
CA ILE A 54 -3.91 14.73 -5.63
C ILE A 54 -5.11 14.81 -4.68
N GLU A 55 -6.15 14.01 -4.89
CA GLU A 55 -7.32 13.99 -4.00
C GLU A 55 -6.96 13.48 -2.59
N ALA A 56 -6.09 12.48 -2.46
CA ALA A 56 -5.60 12.03 -1.15
C ALA A 56 -4.85 13.16 -0.43
N VAL A 57 -3.98 13.90 -1.13
CA VAL A 57 -3.26 15.05 -0.55
C VAL A 57 -4.20 16.21 -0.23
N LYS A 58 -5.22 16.50 -1.05
CA LYS A 58 -6.23 17.52 -0.73
C LYS A 58 -6.93 17.25 0.60
N LYS A 59 -7.28 15.99 0.86
CA LYS A 59 -7.84 15.60 2.18
C LYS A 59 -6.84 15.87 3.32
N ALA A 60 -5.56 15.59 3.10
CA ALA A 60 -4.52 15.88 4.08
C ALA A 60 -4.43 17.38 4.40
N LEU A 61 -4.52 18.27 3.42
CA LEU A 61 -4.40 19.72 3.61
C LEU A 61 -5.38 20.30 4.65
N HIS A 62 -6.58 19.72 4.79
CA HIS A 62 -7.57 20.21 5.73
C HIS A 62 -7.25 19.96 7.20
N ILE A 63 -6.34 18.99 7.48
CA ILE A 63 -6.02 18.52 8.83
C ILE A 63 -4.51 18.40 9.06
N MET A 64 -3.71 18.80 8.09
CA MET A 64 -2.25 18.73 8.13
C MET A 64 -1.68 19.62 9.24
N PRO A 65 -0.79 19.10 10.12
CA PRO A 65 -0.26 19.87 11.24
C PRO A 65 0.83 20.88 10.84
N LEU A 66 1.26 20.83 9.57
CA LEU A 66 2.32 21.70 9.03
C LEU A 66 1.90 22.23 7.65
N PRO A 67 2.37 23.43 7.24
CA PRO A 67 2.10 23.95 5.90
C PRO A 67 2.69 23.10 4.80
N ILE A 68 1.96 22.85 3.71
CA ILE A 68 2.41 21.99 2.61
C ILE A 68 3.68 22.52 1.92
N ASN A 69 3.89 23.83 1.90
CA ASN A 69 5.10 24.45 1.31
C ASN A 69 6.37 24.27 2.18
N GLU A 70 6.25 23.71 3.39
CA GLU A 70 7.37 23.30 4.21
C GLU A 70 7.86 21.89 3.91
N ILE A 71 7.11 21.11 3.11
CA ILE A 71 7.57 19.80 2.62
C ILE A 71 8.83 19.98 1.78
N ASP A 72 9.89 19.29 2.16
CA ASP A 72 11.21 19.33 1.52
C ASP A 72 11.61 18.03 0.79
N LEU A 73 10.73 16.99 0.91
CA LEU A 73 10.85 15.71 0.20
C LEU A 73 9.47 15.20 -0.23
N ILE A 74 9.30 14.86 -1.51
CA ILE A 74 8.12 14.19 -2.03
C ILE A 74 8.54 12.88 -2.67
N ILE A 75 7.98 11.75 -2.22
CA ILE A 75 8.15 10.44 -2.82
C ILE A 75 6.80 9.95 -3.32
N GLY A 76 6.69 9.74 -4.64
CA GLY A 76 5.59 8.99 -5.23
C GLY A 76 5.91 7.49 -5.23
N ALA A 77 4.90 6.64 -5.06
CA ALA A 77 5.05 5.19 -5.16
C ALA A 77 3.90 4.61 -6.00
N THR A 78 4.25 3.97 -7.13
CA THR A 78 3.26 3.37 -8.03
C THR A 78 3.94 2.42 -9.02
N TYR A 79 3.28 1.32 -9.37
CA TYR A 79 3.60 0.47 -10.52
C TYR A 79 2.58 0.63 -11.67
N THR A 80 1.56 1.48 -11.48
CA THR A 80 0.57 1.83 -12.50
C THR A 80 0.65 3.32 -12.87
N PRO A 81 1.83 3.82 -13.33
CA PRO A 81 2.02 5.23 -13.56
C PRO A 81 1.12 5.74 -14.69
N TYR A 82 0.54 6.92 -14.51
CA TYR A 82 -0.14 7.64 -15.59
C TYR A 82 0.85 8.15 -16.64
N ASP A 83 2.02 8.59 -16.16
CA ASP A 83 3.13 9.08 -16.99
C ASP A 83 4.45 8.59 -16.39
N THR A 84 5.30 7.98 -17.21
CA THR A 84 6.59 7.44 -16.78
C THR A 84 7.72 8.47 -16.76
N VAL A 85 7.50 9.69 -17.31
CA VAL A 85 8.46 10.81 -17.37
C VAL A 85 8.02 11.94 -16.44
N GLY A 86 6.80 12.45 -16.62
CA GLY A 86 6.16 13.40 -15.69
C GLY A 86 5.53 12.65 -14.52
N THR A 87 6.37 12.08 -13.65
CA THR A 87 5.98 11.06 -12.67
C THR A 87 5.00 11.55 -11.59
N LEU A 88 4.40 10.61 -10.86
CA LEU A 88 3.42 10.85 -9.79
C LEU A 88 3.86 11.95 -8.81
N ALA A 89 5.10 11.88 -8.31
CA ALA A 89 5.62 12.86 -7.36
C ALA A 89 5.67 14.27 -7.96
N HIS A 90 6.09 14.40 -9.24
CA HIS A 90 6.12 15.70 -9.94
C HIS A 90 4.71 16.25 -10.20
N ALA A 91 3.73 15.38 -10.48
CA ALA A 91 2.33 15.80 -10.63
C ALA A 91 1.78 16.41 -9.33
N VAL A 92 2.06 15.78 -8.19
CA VAL A 92 1.71 16.29 -6.85
C VAL A 92 2.45 17.61 -6.56
N GLN A 93 3.77 17.64 -6.77
CA GLN A 93 4.60 18.83 -6.58
C GLN A 93 4.05 20.03 -7.36
N LYS A 94 3.75 19.83 -8.64
CA LYS A 94 3.22 20.87 -9.54
C LYS A 94 1.84 21.36 -9.07
N HIS A 95 0.94 20.42 -8.72
CA HIS A 95 -0.44 20.77 -8.35
C HIS A 95 -0.52 21.64 -7.10
N PHE A 96 0.33 21.37 -6.10
CA PHE A 96 0.36 22.09 -4.83
C PHE A 96 1.46 23.16 -4.76
N GLU A 97 2.16 23.42 -5.86
CA GLU A 97 3.21 24.43 -5.97
C GLU A 97 4.32 24.31 -4.90
N ILE A 98 4.72 23.08 -4.57
CA ILE A 98 5.74 22.79 -3.55
C ILE A 98 7.14 23.02 -4.16
N THR A 99 7.65 24.25 -4.13
CA THR A 99 8.82 24.67 -4.92
C THR A 99 10.16 24.17 -4.39
N LYS A 100 10.28 23.80 -3.12
CA LYS A 100 11.58 23.49 -2.48
C LYS A 100 11.84 21.99 -2.30
N ALA A 101 10.84 21.14 -2.53
CA ALA A 101 10.95 19.72 -2.27
C ALA A 101 11.84 19.00 -3.31
N LYS A 102 12.66 18.08 -2.83
CA LYS A 102 13.20 17.00 -3.65
C LYS A 102 12.05 16.08 -4.04
N CYS A 103 12.05 15.60 -5.29
CA CYS A 103 10.88 14.94 -5.84
C CYS A 103 11.28 13.79 -6.77
N PHE A 104 10.80 12.59 -6.49
CA PHE A 104 10.99 11.42 -7.34
C PHE A 104 9.94 10.35 -7.05
N THR A 105 9.77 9.40 -7.97
CA THR A 105 8.85 8.27 -7.83
C THR A 105 9.62 6.97 -7.84
N ILE A 106 9.18 6.02 -7.01
CA ILE A 106 9.75 4.68 -6.90
C ILE A 106 8.70 3.61 -7.26
N ASP A 107 9.21 2.44 -7.64
CA ASP A 107 8.43 1.24 -7.86
C ASP A 107 9.14 0.03 -7.23
N SER A 108 8.52 -0.57 -6.25
CA SER A 108 8.82 -1.86 -5.62
C SER A 108 7.53 -2.68 -5.51
N ALA A 109 6.65 -2.52 -6.50
CA ALA A 109 5.31 -3.12 -6.52
C ALA A 109 4.54 -2.84 -5.20
N CYS A 110 3.91 -3.86 -4.62
CA CYS A 110 3.08 -3.69 -3.43
C CYS A 110 3.88 -3.34 -2.15
N SER A 111 5.20 -3.50 -2.14
CA SER A 111 6.06 -3.10 -1.00
C SER A 111 6.50 -1.64 -1.03
N SER A 112 6.19 -0.90 -2.09
CA SER A 112 6.70 0.46 -2.33
C SER A 112 6.43 1.43 -1.17
N PHE A 113 5.33 1.28 -0.42
CA PHE A 113 5.08 2.14 0.75
C PHE A 113 6.20 1.98 1.79
N VAL A 114 6.52 0.76 2.22
CA VAL A 114 7.57 0.53 3.23
C VAL A 114 8.94 0.95 2.69
N ASN A 115 9.25 0.67 1.41
CA ASN A 115 10.47 1.16 0.77
C ASN A 115 10.55 2.69 0.75
N ALA A 116 9.43 3.40 0.50
CA ALA A 116 9.39 4.85 0.54
C ALA A 116 9.67 5.40 1.95
N ILE A 117 9.11 4.75 2.99
CA ILE A 117 9.37 5.12 4.39
C ILE A 117 10.85 4.93 4.76
N GLU A 118 11.48 3.83 4.33
CA GLU A 118 12.93 3.60 4.53
C GLU A 118 13.79 4.66 3.83
N ILE A 119 13.40 5.08 2.63
CA ILE A 119 14.08 6.18 1.93
C ILE A 119 13.92 7.50 2.69
N VAL A 120 12.71 7.82 3.19
CA VAL A 120 12.49 9.02 4.01
C VAL A 120 13.37 9.00 5.24
N ASP A 121 13.42 7.87 5.97
CA ASP A 121 14.28 7.70 7.15
C ASP A 121 15.74 7.98 6.81
N SER A 122 16.25 7.44 5.70
CA SER A 122 17.60 7.69 5.21
C SER A 122 17.85 9.17 4.89
N PHE A 123 16.88 9.87 4.30
CA PHE A 123 16.99 11.32 4.03
C PHE A 123 17.00 12.15 5.32
N PHE A 124 16.17 11.80 6.28
CA PHE A 124 16.09 12.48 7.58
C PHE A 124 17.37 12.23 8.40
N PHE A 125 17.84 10.98 8.47
CA PHE A 125 19.10 10.62 9.14
C PHE A 125 20.30 11.42 8.59
N ASN A 126 20.38 11.54 7.26
CA ASN A 126 21.44 12.29 6.59
C ASN A 126 21.18 13.80 6.53
N LYS A 127 20.14 14.32 7.19
CA LYS A 127 19.76 15.74 7.24
C LYS A 127 19.57 16.38 5.84
N LYS A 128 19.14 15.57 4.86
CA LYS A 128 18.85 16.01 3.49
C LYS A 128 17.40 16.45 3.32
N ALA A 129 16.54 16.06 4.26
CA ALA A 129 15.16 16.48 4.41
C ALA A 129 14.75 16.39 5.88
N SER A 130 13.64 17.01 6.24
CA SER A 130 13.07 17.01 7.60
C SER A 130 11.54 16.87 7.61
N LYS A 131 10.89 17.13 6.48
CA LYS A 131 9.45 17.06 6.30
C LYS A 131 9.15 16.41 4.96
N ALA A 132 8.49 15.26 4.97
CA ALA A 132 8.23 14.48 3.77
C ALA A 132 6.74 14.26 3.52
N LEU A 133 6.38 14.16 2.25
CA LEU A 133 5.10 13.71 1.76
C LEU A 133 5.33 12.45 0.91
N VAL A 134 4.82 11.32 1.37
CA VAL A 134 4.83 10.05 0.61
C VAL A 134 3.43 9.82 0.06
N VAL A 135 3.32 9.60 -1.25
CA VAL A 135 2.03 9.41 -1.91
C VAL A 135 2.03 8.12 -2.71
N MET A 136 1.17 7.19 -2.34
CA MET A 136 0.92 5.94 -3.04
C MET A 136 -0.37 6.05 -3.85
N SER A 137 -0.37 5.60 -5.10
CA SER A 137 -1.58 5.62 -5.93
C SER A 137 -1.52 4.55 -6.99
N GLU A 138 -2.57 3.73 -7.07
CA GLU A 138 -2.67 2.67 -8.07
C GLU A 138 -3.99 2.76 -8.85
N ASN A 139 -3.87 2.85 -10.16
CA ASN A 139 -4.97 2.72 -11.11
C ASN A 139 -4.89 1.35 -11.80
N ASN A 140 -5.11 0.30 -11.02
CA ASN A 140 -5.01 -1.07 -11.49
C ASN A 140 -6.00 -1.37 -12.63
N SER A 141 -7.19 -0.77 -12.57
CA SER A 141 -8.26 -1.01 -13.55
C SER A 141 -7.89 -0.55 -14.95
N ALA A 142 -6.96 0.40 -15.09
CA ALA A 142 -6.45 0.82 -16.40
C ALA A 142 -5.55 -0.22 -17.10
N TYR A 143 -5.04 -1.19 -16.34
CA TYR A 143 -4.10 -2.21 -16.83
C TYR A 143 -4.61 -3.64 -16.66
N ASN A 144 -5.74 -3.82 -15.95
CA ASN A 144 -6.29 -5.11 -15.64
C ASN A 144 -7.10 -5.68 -16.83
N ASP A 145 -7.07 -7.00 -16.96
CA ASP A 145 -7.95 -7.77 -17.84
C ASP A 145 -8.99 -8.49 -16.96
N ASP A 146 -10.20 -7.97 -16.91
CA ASP A 146 -11.31 -8.51 -16.12
C ASP A 146 -11.71 -9.93 -16.50
N SER A 147 -11.43 -10.36 -17.75
CA SER A 147 -11.69 -11.71 -18.23
C SER A 147 -10.69 -12.74 -17.70
N ASP A 148 -9.57 -12.30 -17.11
CA ASP A 148 -8.59 -13.20 -16.51
C ASP A 148 -9.18 -13.89 -15.27
N LYS A 149 -9.50 -15.18 -15.40
CA LYS A 149 -10.08 -16.03 -14.35
C LYS A 149 -9.14 -16.29 -13.18
N ASN A 150 -7.86 -15.91 -13.28
CA ASN A 150 -6.86 -16.08 -12.23
C ASN A 150 -6.74 -14.84 -11.34
N SER A 151 -6.72 -13.65 -11.93
CA SER A 151 -6.41 -12.41 -11.22
C SER A 151 -7.30 -11.20 -11.58
N GLY A 152 -8.11 -11.26 -12.63
CA GLY A 152 -8.89 -10.12 -13.12
C GLY A 152 -9.82 -9.48 -12.08
N PHE A 153 -10.32 -10.29 -11.14
CA PHE A 153 -11.25 -9.86 -10.09
C PHE A 153 -10.56 -9.33 -8.81
N LEU A 154 -9.21 -9.35 -8.74
CA LEU A 154 -8.48 -8.99 -7.52
C LEU A 154 -8.34 -7.49 -7.31
N TRP A 155 -8.16 -6.74 -8.41
CA TRP A 155 -7.56 -5.42 -8.40
C TRP A 155 -8.57 -4.31 -8.15
N GLY A 156 -8.22 -3.39 -7.27
CA GLY A 156 -8.94 -2.16 -7.01
C GLY A 156 -8.05 -0.93 -7.16
N ASP A 157 -8.67 0.21 -7.39
CA ASP A 157 -8.00 1.51 -7.51
C ASP A 157 -8.07 2.27 -6.18
N GLY A 158 -7.05 3.06 -5.88
CA GLY A 158 -7.01 3.87 -4.68
C GLY A 158 -5.68 4.55 -4.47
N ALA A 159 -5.69 5.55 -3.60
CA ALA A 159 -4.50 6.31 -3.24
C ALA A 159 -4.45 6.58 -1.73
N ALA A 160 -3.25 6.85 -1.23
CA ALA A 160 -3.02 7.34 0.12
C ALA A 160 -1.90 8.38 0.13
N ALA A 161 -1.97 9.31 1.08
CA ALA A 161 -0.94 10.31 1.34
C ALA A 161 -0.51 10.23 2.81
N VAL A 162 0.80 10.24 3.04
CA VAL A 162 1.42 10.14 4.36
C VAL A 162 2.34 11.34 4.55
N VAL A 163 2.10 12.09 5.64
CA VAL A 163 2.94 13.22 6.06
C VAL A 163 3.87 12.75 7.16
N LEU A 164 5.17 12.98 6.98
CA LEU A 164 6.21 12.57 7.92
C LEU A 164 7.10 13.75 8.29
N SER A 165 7.56 13.76 9.54
CA SER A 165 8.58 14.71 10.00
C SER A 165 9.43 14.11 11.12
N ASN A 166 10.39 14.91 11.61
CA ASN A 166 11.13 14.61 12.84
C ASN A 166 10.46 15.20 14.11
N GLU A 167 9.30 15.85 13.95
CA GLU A 167 8.60 16.54 15.01
C GLU A 167 7.26 15.87 15.31
N ARG A 168 6.87 15.79 16.58
CA ARG A 168 5.56 15.35 17.02
C ARG A 168 4.66 16.59 17.15
N TYR A 169 3.50 16.55 16.53
CA TYR A 169 2.51 17.64 16.55
C TYR A 169 1.27 17.29 17.37
N SER A 170 1.00 16.00 17.55
CA SER A 170 -0.16 15.53 18.30
C SER A 170 0.11 14.22 19.06
N ASP A 171 -0.80 13.84 19.95
CA ASP A 171 -0.75 12.55 20.65
C ASP A 171 -1.14 11.38 19.73
N GLU A 172 -1.74 11.66 18.57
CA GLU A 172 -2.10 10.66 17.56
C GLU A 172 -0.94 10.31 16.64
N ASP A 173 0.15 11.09 16.67
CA ASP A 173 1.31 10.89 15.83
C ASP A 173 1.99 9.55 16.14
N ILE A 174 2.32 8.80 15.09
CA ILE A 174 2.92 7.46 15.19
C ILE A 174 4.44 7.56 15.01
N GLU A 175 5.19 7.07 15.98
CA GLU A 175 6.64 6.94 15.86
C GLU A 175 7.01 5.71 15.05
N VAL A 176 7.82 5.87 14.02
CA VAL A 176 8.44 4.76 13.30
C VAL A 176 9.70 4.35 14.04
N ILE A 177 9.65 3.19 14.69
CA ILE A 177 10.74 2.66 15.53
C ILE A 177 11.82 2.03 14.65
N ASP A 178 11.42 1.19 13.69
CA ASP A 178 12.34 0.45 12.83
C ASP A 178 11.69 0.13 11.50
N ILE A 179 12.51 -0.09 10.47
CA ILE A 179 12.09 -0.44 9.12
C ILE A 179 13.05 -1.50 8.59
N ASN A 180 12.52 -2.47 7.86
CA ASN A 180 13.31 -3.45 7.13
C ASN A 180 12.67 -3.71 5.76
N THR A 181 13.49 -3.72 4.70
CA THR A 181 13.06 -4.12 3.36
C THR A 181 14.05 -5.11 2.75
N THR A 182 13.55 -6.03 1.94
CA THR A 182 14.37 -7.06 1.32
C THR A 182 13.96 -7.28 -0.14
N GLY A 183 14.93 -7.20 -1.05
CA GLY A 183 14.76 -7.63 -2.44
C GLY A 183 14.85 -9.17 -2.56
N LEU A 184 13.87 -9.79 -3.18
CA LEU A 184 13.70 -11.24 -3.28
C LEU A 184 13.63 -11.71 -4.74
N GLY A 185 14.30 -11.00 -5.64
CA GLY A 185 14.29 -11.26 -7.08
C GLY A 185 14.88 -12.61 -7.53
N THR A 186 15.44 -13.39 -6.59
CA THR A 186 16.07 -14.70 -6.89
C THR A 186 15.26 -15.89 -6.39
N ILE A 187 14.08 -15.66 -5.80
CA ILE A 187 13.24 -16.74 -5.24
C ILE A 187 11.97 -16.98 -6.07
N GLY A 188 11.48 -18.22 -6.03
CA GLY A 188 10.22 -18.61 -6.65
C GLY A 188 10.13 -18.21 -8.12
N LYS A 189 8.95 -17.72 -8.53
CA LYS A 189 8.71 -17.19 -9.88
C LYS A 189 9.14 -15.74 -10.06
N SER A 190 9.46 -15.06 -8.96
CA SER A 190 10.03 -13.72 -8.97
C SER A 190 9.27 -12.75 -9.92
N ILE A 191 9.98 -12.18 -10.89
CA ILE A 191 9.41 -11.23 -11.88
C ILE A 191 8.30 -11.82 -12.76
N ASP A 192 8.15 -13.12 -12.82
CA ASP A 192 7.08 -13.79 -13.56
C ASP A 192 5.87 -14.15 -12.69
N GLY A 193 5.99 -14.03 -11.36
CA GLY A 193 4.90 -14.33 -10.41
C GLY A 193 3.73 -13.36 -10.51
N VAL A 194 4.04 -12.07 -10.50
CA VAL A 194 3.13 -10.94 -10.73
C VAL A 194 3.85 -9.93 -11.60
N PHE A 195 3.21 -9.44 -12.63
CA PHE A 195 3.81 -8.43 -13.51
C PHE A 195 2.76 -7.50 -14.13
N LEU A 196 3.21 -6.31 -14.50
CA LEU A 196 2.55 -5.41 -15.42
C LEU A 196 3.53 -5.16 -16.57
N LYS A 197 3.24 -5.70 -17.74
CA LYS A 197 4.06 -5.52 -18.96
C LYS A 197 3.31 -4.61 -19.93
N PRO A 198 3.64 -3.30 -20.01
CA PRO A 198 3.00 -2.38 -20.93
C PRO A 198 3.13 -2.90 -22.38
N GLY A 199 2.02 -2.93 -23.11
CA GLY A 199 2.00 -3.44 -24.49
C GLY A 199 2.04 -4.97 -24.64
N ASN A 200 2.12 -5.73 -23.53
CA ASN A 200 2.15 -7.19 -23.56
C ASN A 200 1.28 -7.83 -22.47
N GLY A 201 -0.03 -7.57 -22.51
CA GLY A 201 -1.03 -8.25 -21.71
C GLY A 201 -1.33 -7.66 -20.32
N GLY A 202 -0.79 -6.48 -19.98
CA GLY A 202 -1.21 -5.74 -18.81
C GLY A 202 -0.80 -6.35 -17.46
N LEU A 203 -1.64 -6.11 -16.43
CA LEU A 203 -1.44 -6.57 -15.05
C LEU A 203 -1.96 -8.00 -14.90
N LYS A 204 -1.07 -8.95 -14.55
CA LYS A 204 -1.38 -10.38 -14.39
C LYS A 204 -0.65 -11.04 -13.23
N MET A 205 -1.28 -12.07 -12.66
CA MET A 205 -0.70 -12.94 -11.63
C MET A 205 -0.86 -14.43 -12.01
N PRO A 206 -0.07 -14.93 -12.97
CA PRO A 206 -0.23 -16.30 -13.48
C PRO A 206 0.17 -17.39 -12.48
N PHE A 207 1.03 -17.08 -11.52
CA PHE A 207 1.54 -18.04 -10.54
C PHE A 207 1.06 -17.76 -9.10
N GLY A 208 -0.26 -17.58 -8.92
CA GLY A 208 -0.86 -17.23 -7.64
C GLY A 208 -0.50 -18.14 -6.46
N LYS A 209 -0.23 -19.46 -6.69
CA LYS A 209 0.23 -20.39 -5.64
C LYS A 209 1.63 -20.06 -5.16
N ASP A 210 2.54 -19.72 -6.06
CA ASP A 210 3.91 -19.33 -5.74
C ASP A 210 3.91 -18.00 -4.95
N VAL A 211 3.15 -17.00 -5.42
CA VAL A 211 2.94 -15.74 -4.71
C VAL A 211 2.38 -15.97 -3.30
N PHE A 212 1.37 -16.82 -3.17
CA PHE A 212 0.77 -17.16 -1.87
C PHE A 212 1.79 -17.74 -0.89
N GLN A 213 2.57 -18.73 -1.35
CA GLN A 213 3.57 -19.40 -0.53
C GLN A 213 4.61 -18.41 0.00
N TYR A 214 5.19 -17.60 -0.89
CA TYR A 214 6.26 -16.68 -0.48
C TYR A 214 5.72 -15.48 0.29
N ALA A 215 4.54 -14.96 -0.05
CA ALA A 215 3.88 -13.91 0.74
C ALA A 215 3.66 -14.37 2.18
N CYS A 216 3.07 -15.55 2.39
CA CYS A 216 2.89 -16.09 3.74
C CYS A 216 4.22 -16.25 4.48
N THR A 217 5.24 -16.81 3.83
CA THR A 217 6.55 -17.05 4.44
C THR A 217 7.22 -15.75 4.87
N TYR A 218 7.30 -14.78 3.97
CA TYR A 218 8.05 -13.55 4.23
C TYR A 218 7.30 -12.57 5.11
N MET A 219 5.99 -12.44 5.00
CA MET A 219 5.22 -11.58 5.90
C MET A 219 5.31 -12.07 7.36
N ILE A 220 5.30 -13.38 7.61
CA ILE A 220 5.54 -13.93 8.95
C ILE A 220 6.97 -13.60 9.40
N LYS A 221 7.95 -13.96 8.58
CA LYS A 221 9.37 -13.78 8.88
C LYS A 221 9.73 -12.32 9.18
N GLU A 222 9.28 -11.38 8.33
CA GLU A 222 9.56 -9.94 8.53
C GLU A 222 8.90 -9.42 9.82
N THR A 223 7.65 -9.85 10.11
CA THR A 223 6.97 -9.49 11.36
C THR A 223 7.72 -10.01 12.59
N GLU A 224 8.12 -11.28 12.59
CA GLU A 224 8.87 -11.87 13.71
C GLU A 224 10.25 -11.22 13.88
N GLN A 225 10.96 -10.98 12.77
CA GLN A 225 12.30 -10.41 12.80
C GLN A 225 12.33 -8.97 13.30
N ILE A 226 11.39 -8.12 12.85
CA ILE A 226 11.37 -6.71 13.28
C ILE A 226 10.98 -6.59 14.76
N LEU A 227 10.05 -7.41 15.23
CA LEU A 227 9.69 -7.46 16.65
C LEU A 227 10.86 -7.96 17.51
N HIS A 228 11.52 -9.04 17.09
CA HIS A 228 12.67 -9.60 17.81
C HIS A 228 13.84 -8.60 17.86
N LYS A 229 14.14 -7.93 16.75
CA LYS A 229 15.23 -6.93 16.66
C LYS A 229 15.04 -5.77 17.64
N ASN A 230 13.79 -5.45 17.96
CA ASN A 230 13.42 -4.37 18.85
C ASN A 230 13.03 -4.84 20.28
N ASP A 231 13.33 -6.10 20.62
CA ASP A 231 12.99 -6.70 21.91
C ASP A 231 11.49 -6.62 22.27
N ILE A 232 10.61 -6.64 21.28
CA ILE A 232 9.15 -6.60 21.44
C ILE A 232 8.60 -8.01 21.30
N PRO A 233 8.06 -8.62 22.36
CA PRO A 233 7.42 -9.93 22.26
C PRO A 233 6.12 -9.81 21.42
N ILE A 234 5.79 -10.87 20.65
CA ILE A 234 4.59 -10.92 19.81
C ILE A 234 3.30 -10.64 20.60
N SER A 235 3.25 -10.98 21.89
CA SER A 235 2.13 -10.70 22.78
C SER A 235 1.89 -9.22 23.06
N GLN A 236 2.83 -8.36 22.73
CA GLN A 236 2.71 -6.89 22.83
C GLN A 236 2.34 -6.25 21.49
N LEU A 237 2.21 -7.02 20.41
CA LEU A 237 1.72 -6.52 19.14
C LEU A 237 0.21 -6.22 19.25
N ASN A 238 -0.17 -4.95 19.19
CA ASN A 238 -1.56 -4.55 19.23
C ASN A 238 -2.23 -4.70 17.87
N TYR A 239 -1.55 -4.30 16.79
CA TYR A 239 -2.10 -4.35 15.45
C TYR A 239 -1.09 -4.79 14.40
N LEU A 240 -1.52 -5.71 13.52
CA LEU A 240 -0.84 -6.03 12.27
C LEU A 240 -1.65 -5.44 11.11
N ILE A 241 -0.98 -4.69 10.24
CA ILE A 241 -1.52 -4.19 8.97
C ILE A 241 -0.81 -4.94 7.84
N PRO A 242 -1.33 -6.08 7.40
CA PRO A 242 -0.73 -6.84 6.30
C PRO A 242 -1.10 -6.23 4.95
N HIS A 243 -0.28 -6.44 3.92
CA HIS A 243 -0.64 -6.13 2.54
C HIS A 243 -1.97 -6.79 2.16
N GLN A 244 -2.87 -6.02 1.54
CA GLN A 244 -4.24 -6.40 1.22
C GLN A 244 -4.32 -7.14 -0.14
N ALA A 245 -3.60 -8.25 -0.29
CA ALA A 245 -3.59 -9.03 -1.53
C ALA A 245 -4.69 -10.09 -1.60
N ASN A 246 -4.93 -10.77 -0.48
CA ASN A 246 -5.83 -11.92 -0.40
C ASN A 246 -6.16 -12.24 1.07
N VAL A 247 -7.44 -12.34 1.42
CA VAL A 247 -7.89 -12.68 2.78
C VAL A 247 -7.25 -13.98 3.28
N ARG A 248 -7.07 -14.98 2.39
CA ARG A 248 -6.46 -16.27 2.79
C ARG A 248 -4.99 -16.13 3.21
N ILE A 249 -4.24 -15.19 2.61
CA ILE A 249 -2.86 -14.87 3.05
C ILE A 249 -2.94 -14.24 4.44
N ILE A 250 -3.81 -13.24 4.61
CA ILE A 250 -4.00 -12.51 5.87
C ILE A 250 -4.35 -13.48 7.00
N ASP A 251 -5.34 -14.36 6.79
CA ASP A 251 -5.77 -15.37 7.78
C ASP A 251 -4.66 -16.37 8.10
N TYR A 252 -3.87 -16.77 7.10
CA TYR A 252 -2.76 -17.70 7.32
C TYR A 252 -1.68 -17.06 8.17
N VAL A 253 -1.28 -15.82 7.86
CA VAL A 253 -0.28 -15.04 8.62
C VAL A 253 -0.76 -14.83 10.06
N ALA A 254 -2.00 -14.37 10.26
CA ALA A 254 -2.60 -14.16 11.57
C ALA A 254 -2.55 -15.43 12.44
N ARG A 255 -3.00 -16.56 11.89
CA ARG A 255 -2.98 -17.85 12.61
C ARG A 255 -1.57 -18.32 12.96
N LYS A 256 -0.59 -18.12 12.07
CA LYS A 256 0.80 -18.53 12.31
C LYS A 256 1.48 -17.69 13.37
N LEU A 257 1.12 -16.40 13.45
CA LEU A 257 1.60 -15.47 14.47
C LEU A 257 0.77 -15.55 15.78
N ASN A 258 -0.25 -16.42 15.85
CA ASN A 258 -1.19 -16.55 16.97
C ASN A 258 -1.86 -15.22 17.35
N LEU A 259 -2.25 -14.41 16.32
CA LEU A 259 -2.94 -13.14 16.50
C LEU A 259 -4.46 -13.31 16.46
N GLU A 260 -5.15 -12.59 17.32
CA GLU A 260 -6.60 -12.50 17.31
C GLU A 260 -7.10 -11.64 16.13
N ASN A 261 -8.32 -11.90 15.66
CA ASN A 261 -8.92 -11.13 14.57
C ASN A 261 -8.99 -9.63 14.85
N SER A 262 -9.15 -9.23 16.10
CA SER A 262 -9.17 -7.82 16.54
C SER A 262 -7.85 -7.10 16.35
N GLN A 263 -6.75 -7.84 16.26
CA GLN A 263 -5.40 -7.32 16.04
C GLN A 263 -5.07 -7.16 14.55
N ILE A 264 -5.85 -7.75 13.64
CA ILE A 264 -5.63 -7.68 12.20
C ILE A 264 -6.48 -6.56 11.61
N LEU A 265 -5.82 -5.55 11.04
CA LEU A 265 -6.52 -4.47 10.37
C LEU A 265 -6.56 -4.74 8.86
N THR A 266 -7.77 -4.76 8.31
CA THR A 266 -8.01 -5.11 6.90
C THR A 266 -9.21 -4.37 6.32
N ASN A 267 -9.17 -4.13 5.02
CA ASN A 267 -10.28 -3.54 4.25
C ASN A 267 -10.40 -4.16 2.84
N ILE A 268 -9.66 -5.23 2.58
CA ILE A 268 -9.60 -5.91 1.28
C ILE A 268 -10.97 -6.35 0.76
N GLU A 269 -11.89 -6.75 1.65
CA GLU A 269 -13.25 -7.16 1.26
C GLU A 269 -14.00 -6.04 0.51
N ARG A 270 -13.70 -4.77 0.85
CA ARG A 270 -14.37 -3.58 0.30
C ARG A 270 -13.63 -2.95 -0.87
N PHE A 271 -12.31 -3.07 -0.91
CA PHE A 271 -11.49 -2.31 -1.85
C PHE A 271 -10.67 -3.18 -2.80
N GLY A 272 -10.60 -4.50 -2.55
CA GLY A 272 -9.73 -5.39 -3.32
C GLY A 272 -8.25 -5.11 -3.04
N ASN A 273 -7.40 -5.57 -3.96
CA ASN A 273 -5.97 -5.31 -3.90
C ASN A 273 -5.65 -3.95 -4.53
N THR A 274 -5.37 -2.96 -3.70
CA THR A 274 -4.99 -1.59 -4.10
C THR A 274 -3.46 -1.40 -4.18
N GLY A 275 -2.72 -2.48 -4.38
CA GLY A 275 -1.27 -2.46 -4.66
C GLY A 275 -0.44 -1.78 -3.57
N SER A 276 0.42 -0.85 -3.99
CA SER A 276 1.32 -0.10 -3.10
C SER A 276 0.59 0.74 -2.06
N ALA A 277 -0.63 1.22 -2.36
CA ALA A 277 -1.42 2.03 -1.45
C ALA A 277 -2.13 1.23 -0.35
N SER A 278 -2.20 -0.09 -0.47
CA SER A 278 -3.11 -0.93 0.32
C SER A 278 -2.95 -0.79 1.84
N THR A 279 -1.73 -0.90 2.36
CA THR A 279 -1.46 -0.81 3.81
C THR A 279 -1.63 0.61 4.34
N ALA A 280 -1.28 1.63 3.54
CA ALA A 280 -1.49 3.02 3.91
C ALA A 280 -2.98 3.41 3.93
N ILE A 281 -3.81 2.83 3.03
CA ILE A 281 -5.27 2.99 3.07
C ILE A 281 -5.85 2.36 4.35
N VAL A 282 -5.38 1.17 4.74
CA VAL A 282 -5.79 0.54 6.02
C VAL A 282 -5.36 1.39 7.21
N LEU A 283 -4.14 1.93 7.19
CA LEU A 283 -3.64 2.81 8.24
C LEU A 283 -4.51 4.08 8.36
N ALA A 284 -4.87 4.71 7.23
CA ALA A 284 -5.76 5.87 7.18
C ALA A 284 -7.18 5.56 7.71
N ASP A 285 -7.75 4.41 7.31
CA ASP A 285 -9.09 3.97 7.76
C ASP A 285 -9.15 3.75 9.29
N ASN A 286 -8.01 3.52 9.93
CA ASN A 286 -7.91 3.24 11.36
C ASN A 286 -7.15 4.30 12.16
N TRP A 287 -6.83 5.46 11.58
CA TRP A 287 -5.95 6.47 12.18
C TRP A 287 -6.37 6.85 13.60
N GLY A 288 -7.65 7.14 13.84
CA GLY A 288 -8.18 7.49 15.16
C GLY A 288 -8.40 6.30 16.13
N LYS A 289 -8.05 5.07 15.74
CA LYS A 289 -8.20 3.87 16.58
C LYS A 289 -7.02 3.67 17.52
N PHE A 290 -5.83 4.09 17.11
CA PHE A 290 -4.59 3.82 17.79
C PHE A 290 -4.47 4.63 19.09
N LYS A 291 -3.90 3.99 20.11
CA LYS A 291 -3.69 4.58 21.44
C LYS A 291 -2.19 4.72 21.70
N LYS A 292 -1.86 5.60 22.60
CA LYS A 292 -0.48 5.74 23.08
C LYS A 292 0.05 4.39 23.57
N ASN A 293 1.25 4.05 23.13
CA ASN A 293 1.96 2.78 23.38
C ASN A 293 1.38 1.56 22.65
N ASP A 294 0.45 1.73 21.71
CA ASP A 294 0.12 0.64 20.80
C ASP A 294 1.32 0.33 19.90
N THR A 295 1.64 -0.95 19.77
CA THR A 295 2.62 -1.45 18.81
C THR A 295 1.89 -1.88 17.54
N ILE A 296 2.30 -1.30 16.41
CA ILE A 296 1.72 -1.56 15.09
C ILE A 296 2.84 -2.09 14.19
N VAL A 297 2.61 -3.21 13.52
CA VAL A 297 3.49 -3.70 12.46
C VAL A 297 2.76 -3.59 11.12
N ILE A 298 3.43 -3.00 10.13
CA ILE A 298 3.01 -3.04 8.73
C ILE A 298 3.87 -4.10 8.04
N SER A 299 3.25 -5.09 7.43
CA SER A 299 3.96 -6.18 6.75
C SER A 299 3.52 -6.32 5.31
N VAL A 300 4.48 -6.27 4.38
CA VAL A 300 4.22 -6.25 2.94
C VAL A 300 4.98 -7.33 2.19
N PHE A 301 4.38 -7.78 1.10
CA PHE A 301 5.02 -8.61 0.08
C PHE A 301 4.58 -8.13 -1.30
N GLY A 302 5.52 -7.85 -2.17
CA GLY A 302 5.27 -7.29 -3.49
C GLY A 302 5.78 -8.18 -4.63
N GLY A 303 5.29 -7.91 -5.84
CA GLY A 303 5.82 -8.51 -7.06
C GLY A 303 7.32 -8.24 -7.22
N GLY A 304 8.00 -9.11 -7.94
CA GLY A 304 9.40 -8.91 -8.23
C GLY A 304 10.39 -9.97 -7.72
N TYR A 305 10.37 -10.56 -6.53
CA TYR A 305 9.60 -10.26 -5.32
C TYR A 305 10.32 -9.27 -4.40
N SER A 306 9.58 -8.74 -3.44
CA SER A 306 10.12 -7.88 -2.37
C SER A 306 9.28 -8.02 -1.11
N SER A 307 9.88 -7.80 0.08
CA SER A 307 9.19 -7.82 1.38
C SER A 307 9.65 -6.65 2.25
N GLY A 308 8.87 -6.38 3.27
CA GLY A 308 9.18 -5.38 4.28
C GLY A 308 8.17 -5.35 5.40
#